data_3afddbe18448c91efabe529df00ff610
#
_entry.id   3afddbe18448c91efabe529df00ff610
#
_cell.length_a   1.000
_cell.length_b   1.000
_cell.length_c   1.000
_cell.angle_alpha   90.00
_cell.angle_beta   90.00
_cell.angle_gamma   90.00
#
_symmetry.space_group_name_H-M   'P 1'
#
loop_
_entity.id
_entity.type
_entity.pdbx_description
1 polymer ?
#
loop_
_entity_poly.entity_id
_entity_poly.type
_entity_poly.pdbx_seq_one_letter_code
_entity_poly.pdbx_strand_id
1 'polypeptide(L)'
;MGELSRVATALREWEAAQSSLGELTALLQSPDPELRDLAREELSTTQTHIGALATALSASLTPRDPFADMPCLIEIRPGPGGLEGRYFADALFRMYRQYCSRAGLRSNVLKYETAEGGGDTTSSGGGGSSEAPLQEAVLEVLDPGAYDKFRGEAGMHRVQRIPATEKNGRTHTSAVAVWVLPSFPESGGGGGGDGEAIDFNDPESIFFVDPKEVREEKMRASGAGGQHVNKTESAIRLTHVPTGIQVSMQDSRSQHRNREAAWTLLRSRLGARRREEREEQAWALRNSVLSKDRITRGDKIRTYNYSQDRCTDHRSGLDVHNLPDVLEGGVMLGRVMESARDYLVKRDIEALIVEEEAIAAGTGAGAGVAGKGKKGKR
;
A
#
# COMPACT_ATOMS: atom_id res chain seq x y z
N MET A 1 -1.10 -12.59 -22.11
CA MET A 1 0.04 -13.08 -22.93
C MET A 1 1.38 -12.92 -22.22
N GLY A 2 1.68 -11.79 -21.58
CA GLY A 2 2.98 -11.56 -20.93
C GLY A 2 3.33 -12.46 -19.73
N GLU A 3 2.36 -12.84 -18.92
CA GLU A 3 2.59 -13.69 -17.74
C GLU A 3 2.97 -15.12 -18.11
N LEU A 4 2.22 -15.75 -19.02
CA LEU A 4 2.54 -17.10 -19.50
C LEU A 4 3.92 -17.16 -20.19
N SER A 5 4.31 -16.11 -20.92
CA SER A 5 5.61 -16.03 -21.55
C SER A 5 6.73 -15.95 -20.49
N ARG A 6 6.54 -15.21 -19.42
CA ARG A 6 7.51 -15.07 -18.31
C ARG A 6 7.70 -16.41 -17.58
N VAL A 7 6.60 -17.09 -17.24
CA VAL A 7 6.66 -18.43 -16.61
C VAL A 7 7.35 -19.43 -17.50
N ALA A 8 6.99 -19.45 -18.80
CA ALA A 8 7.62 -20.37 -19.77
C ALA A 8 9.13 -20.13 -19.95
N THR A 9 9.57 -18.87 -19.85
CA THR A 9 11.01 -18.54 -19.92
C THR A 9 11.74 -19.02 -18.67
N ALA A 10 11.21 -18.71 -17.48
CA ALA A 10 11.79 -19.14 -16.21
C ALA A 10 11.86 -20.67 -16.09
N LEU A 11 10.86 -21.39 -16.57
CA LEU A 11 10.81 -22.85 -16.59
C LEU A 11 11.91 -23.42 -17.49
N ARG A 12 12.07 -22.88 -18.72
CA ARG A 12 13.11 -23.34 -19.64
C ARG A 12 14.52 -23.11 -19.09
N GLU A 13 14.77 -21.98 -18.45
CA GLU A 13 16.06 -21.69 -17.83
C GLU A 13 16.35 -22.67 -16.69
N TRP A 14 15.36 -22.97 -15.87
CA TRP A 14 15.51 -23.95 -14.80
C TRP A 14 15.74 -25.38 -15.32
N GLU A 15 14.97 -25.82 -16.35
CA GLU A 15 15.16 -27.12 -17.00
C GLU A 15 16.55 -27.25 -17.63
N ALA A 16 17.03 -26.21 -18.30
CA ALA A 16 18.38 -26.18 -18.88
C ALA A 16 19.45 -26.32 -17.80
N ALA A 17 19.31 -25.62 -16.68
CA ALA A 17 20.25 -25.73 -15.56
C ALA A 17 20.20 -27.12 -14.90
N GLN A 18 19.02 -27.74 -14.80
CA GLN A 18 18.89 -29.13 -14.33
C GLN A 18 19.59 -30.15 -15.29
N SER A 19 19.43 -29.95 -16.60
CA SER A 19 20.15 -30.78 -17.58
C SER A 19 21.65 -30.67 -17.41
N SER A 20 22.20 -29.45 -17.27
CA SER A 20 23.62 -29.21 -17.01
C SER A 20 24.08 -29.88 -15.71
N LEU A 21 23.30 -29.88 -14.65
CA LEU A 21 23.60 -30.58 -13.41
C LEU A 21 23.69 -32.09 -13.64
N GLY A 22 22.79 -32.65 -14.45
CA GLY A 22 22.83 -34.07 -14.84
C GLY A 22 24.13 -34.44 -15.60
N GLU A 23 24.54 -33.59 -16.53
CA GLU A 23 25.79 -33.76 -17.29
C GLU A 23 27.02 -33.68 -16.37
N LEU A 24 27.10 -32.70 -15.48
CA LEU A 24 28.19 -32.59 -14.49
C LEU A 24 28.26 -33.79 -13.56
N THR A 25 27.11 -34.30 -13.14
CA THR A 25 27.04 -35.51 -12.28
C THR A 25 27.55 -36.75 -13.03
N ALA A 26 27.29 -36.86 -14.33
CA ALA A 26 27.85 -37.93 -15.16
C ALA A 26 29.39 -37.79 -15.34
N LEU A 27 29.86 -36.54 -15.50
CA LEU A 27 31.31 -36.25 -15.62
C LEU A 27 32.09 -36.58 -14.33
N LEU A 28 31.46 -36.48 -13.14
CA LEU A 28 32.09 -36.93 -11.90
C LEU A 28 32.40 -38.41 -11.85
N GLN A 29 31.77 -39.23 -12.69
CA GLN A 29 32.01 -40.66 -12.82
C GLN A 29 33.01 -40.97 -13.96
N SER A 30 33.53 -39.95 -14.64
CA SER A 30 34.53 -40.11 -15.70
C SER A 30 35.83 -40.78 -15.20
N PRO A 31 36.46 -41.63 -15.99
CA PRO A 31 37.79 -42.20 -15.65
C PRO A 31 38.90 -41.14 -15.64
N ASP A 32 38.71 -40.01 -16.30
CA ASP A 32 39.66 -38.92 -16.40
C ASP A 32 39.65 -38.04 -15.11
N PRO A 33 40.81 -37.93 -14.39
CA PRO A 33 40.88 -37.13 -13.17
C PRO A 33 40.69 -35.62 -13.40
N GLU A 34 41.14 -35.06 -14.51
CA GLU A 34 41.03 -33.63 -14.81
C GLU A 34 39.55 -33.22 -15.03
N LEU A 35 38.80 -34.06 -15.73
CA LEU A 35 37.37 -33.84 -15.94
C LEU A 35 36.57 -33.93 -14.63
N ARG A 36 36.96 -34.81 -13.71
CA ARG A 36 36.28 -34.90 -12.39
C ARG A 36 36.55 -33.68 -11.53
N ASP A 37 37.75 -33.13 -11.57
CA ASP A 37 38.09 -31.96 -10.74
C ASP A 37 37.41 -30.71 -11.27
N LEU A 38 37.35 -30.49 -12.58
CA LEU A 38 36.55 -29.45 -13.22
C LEU A 38 35.06 -29.57 -12.89
N ALA A 39 34.50 -30.78 -13.00
CA ALA A 39 33.09 -31.01 -12.67
C ALA A 39 32.77 -30.72 -11.18
N ARG A 40 33.72 -30.97 -10.25
CA ARG A 40 33.53 -30.61 -8.82
C ARG A 40 33.51 -29.12 -8.59
N GLU A 41 34.35 -28.36 -9.28
CA GLU A 41 34.37 -26.90 -9.16
C GLU A 41 33.11 -26.28 -9.70
N GLU A 42 32.60 -26.72 -10.85
CA GLU A 42 31.36 -26.21 -11.45
C GLU A 42 30.10 -26.69 -10.73
N LEU A 43 30.13 -27.83 -10.07
CA LEU A 43 28.94 -28.39 -9.39
C LEU A 43 28.40 -27.45 -8.32
N SER A 44 29.24 -26.81 -7.51
CA SER A 44 28.82 -25.92 -6.43
C SER A 44 28.19 -24.64 -6.98
N THR A 45 28.75 -24.11 -8.08
CA THR A 45 28.22 -22.91 -8.74
C THR A 45 26.87 -23.19 -9.43
N THR A 46 26.78 -24.36 -10.10
CA THR A 46 25.55 -24.79 -10.76
C THR A 46 24.42 -25.07 -9.75
N GLN A 47 24.74 -25.68 -8.60
CA GLN A 47 23.74 -25.89 -7.53
C GLN A 47 23.19 -24.59 -6.95
N THR A 48 24.07 -23.60 -6.70
CA THR A 48 23.62 -22.28 -6.23
C THR A 48 22.78 -21.57 -7.27
N HIS A 49 23.15 -21.68 -8.56
CA HIS A 49 22.40 -21.13 -9.68
C HIS A 49 21.00 -21.76 -9.82
N ILE A 50 20.90 -23.10 -9.72
CA ILE A 50 19.60 -23.80 -9.74
C ILE A 50 18.70 -23.34 -8.58
N GLY A 51 19.26 -23.13 -7.39
CA GLY A 51 18.51 -22.59 -6.25
C GLY A 51 17.93 -21.20 -6.55
N ALA A 52 18.71 -20.31 -7.16
CA ALA A 52 18.25 -19.00 -7.57
C ALA A 52 17.17 -19.08 -8.66
N LEU A 53 17.35 -19.94 -9.67
CA LEU A 53 16.35 -20.16 -10.73
C LEU A 53 15.05 -20.78 -10.19
N ALA A 54 15.14 -21.71 -9.23
CA ALA A 54 13.94 -22.27 -8.58
C ALA A 54 13.15 -21.18 -7.82
N THR A 55 13.85 -20.28 -7.13
CA THR A 55 13.22 -19.13 -6.47
C THR A 55 12.56 -18.19 -7.48
N ALA A 56 13.24 -17.89 -8.59
CA ALA A 56 12.72 -17.05 -9.67
C ALA A 56 11.49 -17.69 -10.36
N LEU A 57 11.53 -19.00 -10.62
CA LEU A 57 10.40 -19.76 -11.16
C LEU A 57 9.21 -19.71 -10.19
N SER A 58 9.43 -19.97 -8.91
CA SER A 58 8.39 -19.89 -7.88
C SER A 58 7.75 -18.49 -7.83
N ALA A 59 8.55 -17.44 -7.86
CA ALA A 59 8.05 -16.07 -7.92
C ALA A 59 7.27 -15.77 -9.21
N SER A 60 7.61 -16.43 -10.34
CA SER A 60 6.88 -16.26 -11.59
C SER A 60 5.54 -16.95 -11.63
N LEU A 61 5.37 -18.04 -10.86
CA LEU A 61 4.12 -18.80 -10.74
C LEU A 61 3.11 -18.12 -9.80
N THR A 62 3.60 -17.28 -8.87
CA THR A 62 2.72 -16.57 -7.96
C THR A 62 1.94 -15.48 -8.70
N PRO A 63 0.61 -15.41 -8.56
CA PRO A 63 -0.17 -14.31 -9.13
C PRO A 63 0.40 -13.00 -8.61
N ARG A 64 0.76 -12.12 -9.53
CA ARG A 64 1.28 -10.83 -9.18
C ARG A 64 0.17 -10.00 -8.52
N ASP A 65 0.47 -9.43 -7.36
CA ASP A 65 -0.44 -8.48 -6.73
C ASP A 65 -0.78 -7.37 -7.76
N PRO A 66 -2.06 -7.05 -7.99
CA PRO A 66 -2.46 -6.02 -8.96
C PRO A 66 -1.85 -4.65 -8.66
N PHE A 67 -1.42 -4.40 -7.43
CA PHE A 67 -0.78 -3.16 -7.00
C PHE A 67 0.76 -3.23 -6.97
N ALA A 68 1.35 -4.36 -7.37
CA ALA A 68 2.80 -4.59 -7.24
C ALA A 68 3.66 -3.49 -7.90
N ASP A 69 3.22 -2.96 -9.04
CA ASP A 69 3.94 -1.92 -9.80
C ASP A 69 3.67 -0.50 -9.32
N MET A 70 2.82 -0.33 -8.31
CA MET A 70 2.41 1.00 -7.85
C MET A 70 3.40 1.61 -6.85
N PRO A 71 3.41 2.94 -6.73
CA PRO A 71 3.94 3.66 -5.58
C PRO A 71 3.26 3.20 -4.29
N CYS A 72 3.85 3.48 -3.13
CA CYS A 72 3.25 3.10 -1.86
C CYS A 72 3.21 4.22 -0.83
N LEU A 73 2.25 4.10 0.08
CA LEU A 73 2.14 4.88 1.30
C LEU A 73 2.49 3.99 2.49
N ILE A 74 3.43 4.42 3.30
CA ILE A 74 3.82 3.76 4.55
C ILE A 74 3.26 4.60 5.70
N GLU A 75 2.21 4.11 6.33
CA GLU A 75 1.56 4.76 7.47
C GLU A 75 2.03 4.09 8.76
N ILE A 76 2.49 4.89 9.72
CA ILE A 76 3.06 4.43 10.98
C ILE A 76 2.27 5.04 12.13
N ARG A 77 1.70 4.18 12.98
CA ARG A 77 0.98 4.60 14.18
C ARG A 77 1.44 3.83 15.40
N PRO A 78 1.69 4.50 16.54
CA PRO A 78 2.00 3.82 17.78
C PRO A 78 0.81 2.96 18.22
N GLY A 79 1.11 1.73 18.62
CA GLY A 79 0.17 0.80 19.22
C GLY A 79 0.25 0.83 20.75
N PRO A 80 -0.12 -0.29 21.40
CA PRO A 80 -0.05 -0.40 22.85
C PRO A 80 1.41 -0.28 23.35
N GLY A 81 1.70 0.67 24.25
CA GLY A 81 3.05 0.85 24.78
C GLY A 81 3.33 2.26 25.33
N GLY A 82 2.34 3.15 25.29
CA GLY A 82 2.48 4.51 25.82
C GLY A 82 3.53 5.35 25.08
N LEU A 83 4.27 6.19 25.79
CA LEU A 83 5.30 7.07 25.21
C LEU A 83 6.41 6.30 24.50
N GLU A 84 6.79 5.13 25.02
CA GLU A 84 7.84 4.31 24.42
C GLU A 84 7.47 3.82 23.01
N GLY A 85 6.20 3.46 22.79
CA GLY A 85 5.69 3.12 21.45
C GLY A 85 5.76 4.30 20.49
N ARG A 86 5.57 5.53 20.98
CA ARG A 86 5.64 6.75 20.16
C ARG A 86 7.09 7.08 19.75
N TYR A 87 8.05 6.92 20.65
CA TYR A 87 9.47 7.09 20.32
C TYR A 87 9.94 6.02 19.32
N PHE A 88 9.49 4.79 19.50
CA PHE A 88 9.84 3.73 18.55
C PHE A 88 9.17 3.93 17.18
N ALA A 89 7.96 4.51 17.12
CA ALA A 89 7.31 4.86 15.86
C ALA A 89 8.14 5.89 15.07
N ASP A 90 8.74 6.87 15.74
CA ASP A 90 9.65 7.82 15.13
C ASP A 90 10.95 7.14 14.63
N ALA A 91 11.50 6.22 15.41
CA ALA A 91 12.67 5.45 14.99
C ALA A 91 12.38 4.63 13.72
N LEU A 92 11.20 3.98 13.62
CA LEU A 92 10.78 3.27 12.40
C LEU A 92 10.56 4.21 11.21
N PHE A 93 9.97 5.37 11.43
CA PHE A 93 9.80 6.37 10.38
C PHE A 93 11.15 6.81 9.80
N ARG A 94 12.11 7.13 10.67
CA ARG A 94 13.48 7.49 10.26
C ARG A 94 14.16 6.32 9.52
N MET A 95 14.00 5.11 10.02
CA MET A 95 14.53 3.90 9.38
C MET A 95 14.06 3.75 7.92
N TYR A 96 12.75 3.85 7.66
CA TYR A 96 12.23 3.74 6.30
C TYR A 96 12.66 4.91 5.41
N ARG A 97 12.67 6.12 5.94
CA ARG A 97 13.14 7.30 5.21
C ARG A 97 14.62 7.18 4.80
N GLN A 98 15.47 6.73 5.72
CA GLN A 98 16.89 6.51 5.44
C GLN A 98 17.10 5.36 4.45
N TYR A 99 16.33 4.29 4.59
CA TYR A 99 16.37 3.19 3.63
C TYR A 99 16.00 3.66 2.21
N CYS A 100 14.94 4.43 2.06
CA CYS A 100 14.58 5.03 0.76
C CYS A 100 15.72 5.88 0.20
N SER A 101 16.34 6.74 1.02
CA SER A 101 17.47 7.57 0.61
C SER A 101 18.67 6.73 0.15
N ARG A 102 19.04 5.68 0.90
CA ARG A 102 20.16 4.79 0.54
C ARG A 102 19.86 3.93 -0.69
N ALA A 103 18.63 3.51 -0.86
CA ALA A 103 18.18 2.73 -2.02
C ALA A 103 17.92 3.58 -3.26
N GLY A 104 18.11 4.91 -3.20
CA GLY A 104 17.86 5.83 -4.31
C GLY A 104 16.38 5.99 -4.65
N LEU A 105 15.46 5.66 -3.72
CA LEU A 105 14.03 5.80 -3.90
C LEU A 105 13.57 7.23 -3.55
N ARG A 106 12.72 7.79 -4.39
CA ARG A 106 12.12 9.10 -4.14
C ARG A 106 11.01 8.96 -3.09
N SER A 107 11.16 9.65 -1.98
CA SER A 107 10.16 9.62 -0.92
C SER A 107 9.75 11.02 -0.51
N ASN A 108 8.47 11.19 -0.19
CA ASN A 108 7.87 12.42 0.30
C ASN A 108 7.19 12.18 1.64
N VAL A 109 7.30 13.13 2.57
CA VAL A 109 6.61 13.07 3.86
C VAL A 109 5.28 13.77 3.72
N LEU A 110 4.19 13.01 3.71
CA LEU A 110 2.85 13.58 3.62
C LEU A 110 2.33 14.06 4.98
N LYS A 111 2.67 13.32 6.03
CA LYS A 111 2.20 13.62 7.39
C LYS A 111 3.27 13.26 8.41
N TYR A 112 3.47 14.13 9.39
CA TYR A 112 4.32 13.86 10.54
C TYR A 112 3.78 14.65 11.74
N GLU A 113 3.05 13.97 12.62
CA GLU A 113 2.43 14.55 13.80
C GLU A 113 3.10 14.03 15.09
N THR A 114 3.51 14.95 15.95
CA THR A 114 4.04 14.64 17.28
C THR A 114 2.99 14.87 18.36
N ALA A 115 3.12 14.17 19.49
CA ALA A 115 2.13 14.24 20.59
C ALA A 115 2.18 15.53 21.40
N GLU A 116 3.23 16.33 21.31
CA GLU A 116 3.33 17.64 21.96
C GLU A 116 2.96 18.73 20.95
N GLY A 117 1.76 19.25 21.15
CA GLY A 117 1.13 20.46 20.62
C GLY A 117 1.74 21.08 19.37
N GLY A 118 1.09 20.87 18.25
CA GLY A 118 0.92 21.81 17.14
C GLY A 118 2.05 22.81 16.88
N GLY A 119 3.18 22.34 16.44
CA GLY A 119 4.18 23.14 15.76
C GLY A 119 4.57 22.41 14.50
N ASP A 120 4.17 22.97 13.38
CA ASP A 120 4.57 22.57 12.03
C ASP A 120 6.09 22.60 11.92
N THR A 121 6.77 21.51 12.28
CA THR A 121 8.22 21.38 12.12
C THR A 121 8.55 20.73 10.78
N THR A 122 8.17 21.39 9.69
CA THR A 122 8.79 21.22 8.37
C THR A 122 10.18 21.85 8.29
N SER A 123 10.74 22.32 9.42
CA SER A 123 12.07 22.91 9.43
C SER A 123 13.15 21.85 9.59
N SER A 124 13.72 21.57 8.46
CA SER A 124 15.04 21.06 8.18
C SER A 124 16.14 21.42 9.19
N GLY A 125 16.99 20.45 9.46
CA GLY A 125 18.39 20.74 9.70
C GLY A 125 18.77 20.98 11.16
N GLY A 126 19.17 19.92 11.82
CA GLY A 126 19.89 19.96 13.06
C GLY A 126 20.22 18.55 13.51
N GLY A 127 21.46 18.10 13.25
CA GLY A 127 21.95 16.82 13.70
C GLY A 127 21.94 16.71 15.23
N GLY A 128 20.90 16.11 15.75
CA GLY A 128 20.77 15.70 17.14
C GLY A 128 19.72 14.60 17.18
N SER A 129 20.08 13.42 17.65
CA SER A 129 19.23 12.24 17.79
C SER A 129 18.18 12.41 18.90
N SER A 130 17.33 13.40 18.79
CA SER A 130 16.19 13.57 19.67
C SER A 130 15.01 12.82 19.05
N GLU A 131 14.72 11.62 19.56
CA GLU A 131 13.51 10.90 19.24
C GLU A 131 12.30 11.75 19.66
N ALA A 132 11.37 11.99 18.73
CA ALA A 132 10.14 12.72 19.02
C ALA A 132 9.00 11.74 19.30
N PRO A 133 8.09 12.05 20.24
CA PRO A 133 6.93 11.17 20.51
C PRO A 133 5.93 11.27 19.37
N LEU A 134 6.07 10.43 18.34
CA LEU A 134 5.25 10.40 17.15
C LEU A 134 3.82 9.96 17.47
N GLN A 135 2.83 10.66 16.93
CA GLN A 135 1.43 10.28 16.97
C GLN A 135 1.01 9.58 15.68
N GLU A 136 1.40 10.10 14.55
CA GLU A 136 1.15 9.53 13.25
C GLU A 136 2.17 10.06 12.25
N ALA A 137 2.64 9.18 11.36
CA ALA A 137 3.43 9.60 10.20
C ALA A 137 3.01 8.82 8.96
N VAL A 138 3.06 9.50 7.82
CA VAL A 138 2.80 8.93 6.50
C VAL A 138 3.94 9.30 5.57
N LEU A 139 4.64 8.28 5.08
CA LEU A 139 5.71 8.39 4.10
C LEU A 139 5.22 7.85 2.77
N GLU A 140 5.27 8.66 1.73
CA GLU A 140 4.98 8.25 0.36
C GLU A 140 6.28 7.89 -0.35
N VAL A 141 6.30 6.76 -1.04
CA VAL A 141 7.40 6.34 -1.92
C VAL A 141 6.88 6.35 -3.35
N LEU A 142 7.42 7.24 -4.16
CA LEU A 142 6.89 7.60 -5.49
C LEU A 142 7.32 6.66 -6.62
N ASP A 143 8.31 5.82 -6.39
CA ASP A 143 8.86 4.97 -7.44
C ASP A 143 7.96 3.79 -7.76
N PRO A 144 7.83 3.43 -9.05
CA PRO A 144 7.10 2.24 -9.46
C PRO A 144 7.68 0.97 -8.79
N GLY A 145 6.81 0.06 -8.39
CA GLY A 145 7.23 -1.17 -7.70
C GLY A 145 7.58 -1.00 -6.22
N ALA A 146 7.42 0.20 -5.65
CA ALA A 146 7.63 0.44 -4.24
C ALA A 146 6.68 -0.38 -3.36
N TYR A 147 5.42 -0.54 -3.80
CA TYR A 147 4.45 -1.33 -3.06
C TYR A 147 4.91 -2.78 -2.88
N ASP A 148 5.36 -3.47 -3.93
CA ASP A 148 5.86 -4.85 -3.84
C ASP A 148 7.06 -4.97 -2.90
N LYS A 149 7.93 -3.95 -2.88
CA LYS A 149 9.11 -3.91 -2.02
C LYS A 149 8.77 -3.76 -0.54
N PHE A 150 7.76 -2.94 -0.21
CA PHE A 150 7.41 -2.62 1.17
C PHE A 150 6.21 -3.40 1.72
N ARG A 151 5.39 -4.09 0.90
CA ARG A 151 4.20 -4.83 1.36
C ARG A 151 4.50 -5.83 2.48
N GLY A 152 5.71 -6.37 2.51
CA GLY A 152 6.19 -7.24 3.56
C GLY A 152 6.36 -6.55 4.92
N GLU A 153 6.39 -5.21 4.97
CA GLU A 153 6.53 -4.46 6.22
C GLU A 153 5.19 -4.17 6.92
N ALA A 154 4.06 -4.48 6.26
CA ALA A 154 2.74 -4.27 6.85
C ALA A 154 2.50 -5.23 8.02
N GLY A 155 2.24 -4.68 9.20
CA GLY A 155 1.95 -5.45 10.41
C GLY A 155 2.40 -4.78 11.70
N MET A 156 2.46 -5.58 12.79
CA MET A 156 2.86 -5.11 14.10
C MET A 156 4.36 -5.30 14.34
N HIS A 157 5.07 -4.19 14.54
CA HIS A 157 6.47 -4.15 14.92
C HIS A 157 6.60 -4.00 16.43
N ARG A 158 7.32 -4.91 17.06
CA ARG A 158 7.50 -4.94 18.52
C ARG A 158 8.91 -4.53 18.90
N VAL A 159 9.04 -3.63 19.83
CA VAL A 159 10.32 -3.23 20.43
C VAL A 159 10.45 -3.77 21.86
N GLN A 160 11.65 -4.18 22.22
CA GLN A 160 12.06 -4.57 23.57
C GLN A 160 13.32 -3.78 23.92
N ARG A 161 13.14 -2.73 24.73
CA ARG A 161 14.26 -1.91 25.25
C ARG A 161 13.95 -1.41 26.64
N ILE A 162 14.99 -0.97 27.35
CA ILE A 162 14.85 -0.25 28.61
C ILE A 162 14.64 1.21 28.26
N PRO A 163 13.46 1.83 28.55
CA PRO A 163 13.22 3.23 28.26
C PRO A 163 14.16 4.13 29.05
N ALA A 164 14.51 5.29 28.49
CA ALA A 164 15.30 6.29 29.22
C ALA A 164 14.59 6.83 30.48
N THR A 165 13.28 6.68 30.55
CA THR A 165 12.44 7.08 31.69
C THR A 165 12.36 6.01 32.80
N GLU A 166 12.89 4.80 32.58
CA GLU A 166 12.81 3.69 33.52
C GLU A 166 13.98 3.71 34.52
N LYS A 167 13.67 3.88 35.79
CA LYS A 167 14.69 3.95 36.86
C LYS A 167 15.17 2.58 37.35
N ASN A 168 14.36 1.54 37.17
CA ASN A 168 14.62 0.19 37.74
C ASN A 168 15.25 -0.78 36.73
N GLY A 169 15.61 -0.32 35.53
CA GLY A 169 16.22 -1.15 34.49
C GLY A 169 15.30 -2.24 33.89
N ARG A 170 13.99 -2.08 34.01
CA ARG A 170 13.03 -3.06 33.48
C ARG A 170 12.89 -2.90 31.96
N THR A 171 12.94 -4.03 31.24
CA THR A 171 12.67 -4.04 29.81
C THR A 171 11.18 -3.83 29.54
N HIS A 172 10.85 -2.79 28.81
CA HIS A 172 9.48 -2.54 28.33
C HIS A 172 9.28 -3.14 26.95
N THR A 173 8.06 -3.57 26.71
CA THR A 173 7.65 -4.08 25.39
C THR A 173 6.56 -3.18 24.85
N SER A 174 6.87 -2.51 23.73
CA SER A 174 5.93 -1.66 23.02
C SER A 174 5.71 -2.17 21.59
N ALA A 175 4.63 -1.75 20.99
CA ALA A 175 4.28 -2.16 19.64
C ALA A 175 3.89 -0.93 18.80
N VAL A 176 4.21 -1.00 17.51
CA VAL A 176 3.88 0.01 16.50
C VAL A 176 3.24 -0.70 15.32
N ALA A 177 2.15 -0.18 14.83
CA ALA A 177 1.49 -0.66 13.63
C ALA A 177 2.03 0.07 12.41
N VAL A 178 2.35 -0.70 11.38
CA VAL A 178 2.79 -0.20 10.07
C VAL A 178 1.80 -0.71 9.02
N TRP A 179 1.24 0.21 8.24
CA TRP A 179 0.42 -0.10 7.07
C TRP A 179 1.19 0.26 5.82
N VAL A 180 1.12 -0.60 4.82
CA VAL A 180 1.65 -0.33 3.49
C VAL A 180 0.48 -0.40 2.53
N LEU A 181 0.16 0.72 1.91
CA LEU A 181 -0.97 0.89 1.01
C LEU A 181 -0.46 1.29 -0.37
N PRO A 182 -1.12 0.86 -1.44
CA PRO A 182 -0.79 1.39 -2.76
C PRO A 182 -1.13 2.89 -2.80
N SER A 183 -0.19 3.70 -3.30
CA SER A 183 -0.46 5.10 -3.61
C SER A 183 -0.99 5.15 -5.03
N PHE A 184 -2.22 5.63 -5.15
CA PHE A 184 -2.76 5.96 -6.46
C PHE A 184 -2.23 7.36 -6.78
N PRO A 185 -1.35 7.53 -7.80
CA PRO A 185 -0.97 8.85 -8.21
C PRO A 185 -2.28 9.59 -8.53
N GLU A 186 -2.54 10.67 -7.82
CA GLU A 186 -3.61 11.56 -8.24
C GLU A 186 -3.25 11.98 -9.67
N SER A 187 -4.00 11.43 -10.63
CA SER A 187 -3.87 11.84 -12.01
C SER A 187 -4.05 13.35 -12.03
N GLY A 188 -2.90 14.05 -12.17
CA GLY A 188 -2.76 15.46 -12.49
C GLY A 188 -3.76 16.41 -11.85
N GLY A 189 -3.82 16.52 -10.50
CA GLY A 189 -4.79 17.41 -9.91
C GLY A 189 -4.53 17.77 -8.45
N GLY A 190 -3.58 18.65 -8.21
CA GLY A 190 -3.61 19.58 -7.10
C GLY A 190 -3.37 19.01 -5.72
N GLY A 191 -2.11 18.98 -5.34
CA GLY A 191 -1.75 19.22 -3.97
C GLY A 191 -2.50 20.45 -3.47
N GLY A 192 -3.13 20.37 -2.29
CA GLY A 192 -3.70 21.53 -1.64
C GLY A 192 -2.62 22.55 -1.29
N GLY A 193 -2.20 23.31 -2.28
CA GLY A 193 -1.43 24.54 -2.17
C GLY A 193 -2.34 25.67 -2.60
N ASP A 194 -2.48 26.66 -1.74
CA ASP A 194 -3.23 27.90 -2.00
C ASP A 194 -2.88 28.47 -3.39
N GLY A 195 -3.82 28.41 -4.33
CA GLY A 195 -3.80 29.25 -5.51
C GLY A 195 -3.80 28.64 -6.90
N GLU A 196 -3.78 27.32 -7.10
CA GLU A 196 -3.98 26.76 -8.45
C GLU A 196 -5.46 26.73 -8.80
N ALA A 197 -5.79 27.42 -9.90
CA ALA A 197 -7.13 27.45 -10.45
C ALA A 197 -7.58 26.04 -10.82
N ILE A 198 -8.60 25.54 -10.14
CA ILE A 198 -9.20 24.23 -10.41
C ILE A 198 -9.72 24.25 -11.85
N ASP A 199 -9.09 23.48 -12.75
CA ASP A 199 -9.60 23.32 -14.11
C ASP A 199 -10.79 22.37 -14.11
N PHE A 200 -11.97 22.94 -14.25
CA PHE A 200 -13.24 22.20 -14.30
C PHE A 200 -13.48 21.47 -15.62
N ASN A 201 -12.62 21.66 -16.63
CA ASN A 201 -12.74 21.06 -17.95
C ASN A 201 -11.78 19.88 -18.15
N ASP A 202 -10.88 19.64 -17.21
CA ASP A 202 -9.97 18.51 -17.23
C ASP A 202 -10.75 17.21 -16.91
N PRO A 203 -10.83 16.24 -17.85
CA PRO A 203 -11.51 14.97 -17.63
C PRO A 203 -10.97 14.15 -16.44
N GLU A 204 -9.73 14.38 -16.05
CA GLU A 204 -9.08 13.70 -14.92
C GLU A 204 -9.36 14.38 -13.56
N SER A 205 -9.92 15.58 -13.56
CA SER A 205 -10.26 16.31 -12.35
C SER A 205 -11.41 15.64 -11.58
N ILE A 206 -11.30 15.60 -10.27
CA ILE A 206 -12.37 15.11 -9.36
C ILE A 206 -13.66 15.93 -9.53
N PHE A 207 -13.54 17.17 -9.95
CA PHE A 207 -14.63 18.10 -10.16
C PHE A 207 -15.19 18.11 -11.60
N PHE A 208 -14.60 17.29 -12.49
CA PHE A 208 -15.08 17.18 -13.86
C PHE A 208 -16.48 16.54 -13.88
N VAL A 209 -17.37 17.16 -14.63
CA VAL A 209 -18.74 16.69 -14.87
C VAL A 209 -19.04 16.81 -16.36
N ASP A 210 -19.27 15.68 -17.04
CA ASP A 210 -19.66 15.71 -18.44
C ASP A 210 -21.04 16.41 -18.59
N PRO A 211 -21.12 17.48 -19.37
CA PRO A 211 -22.39 18.16 -19.61
C PRO A 211 -23.50 17.25 -20.17
N LYS A 212 -23.11 16.17 -20.84
CA LYS A 212 -24.06 15.18 -21.41
C LYS A 212 -24.79 14.35 -20.36
N GLU A 213 -24.16 14.20 -19.18
CA GLU A 213 -24.73 13.45 -18.04
C GLU A 213 -25.59 14.33 -17.15
N VAL A 214 -25.68 15.63 -17.44
CA VAL A 214 -26.46 16.57 -16.64
C VAL A 214 -27.70 17.01 -17.40
N ARG A 215 -28.85 16.73 -16.80
CA ARG A 215 -30.15 17.23 -17.26
C ARG A 215 -30.41 18.59 -16.67
N GLU A 216 -30.59 19.61 -17.51
CA GLU A 216 -30.91 20.97 -17.13
C GLU A 216 -32.41 21.23 -17.34
N GLU A 217 -33.08 21.71 -16.29
CA GLU A 217 -34.51 22.09 -16.32
C GLU A 217 -34.63 23.56 -15.86
N LYS A 218 -35.34 24.35 -16.70
CA LYS A 218 -35.69 25.72 -16.38
C LYS A 218 -37.04 25.73 -15.66
N MET A 219 -37.12 26.48 -14.58
CA MET A 219 -38.34 26.55 -13.78
C MET A 219 -38.60 27.99 -13.31
N ARG A 220 -39.84 28.24 -12.89
CA ARG A 220 -40.19 29.48 -12.22
C ARG A 220 -39.69 29.44 -10.79
N ALA A 221 -39.21 30.57 -10.31
CA ALA A 221 -38.80 30.68 -8.92
C ALA A 221 -40.01 30.51 -7.99
N SER A 222 -39.85 29.73 -6.93
CA SER A 222 -40.89 29.49 -5.92
C SER A 222 -40.63 30.43 -4.73
N GLY A 223 -41.59 31.23 -4.33
CA GLY A 223 -41.49 32.13 -3.17
C GLY A 223 -42.41 33.33 -3.22
N ALA A 224 -42.48 34.10 -2.13
CA ALA A 224 -43.22 35.33 -2.05
C ALA A 224 -42.59 36.41 -2.93
N GLY A 225 -43.17 36.72 -4.08
CA GLY A 225 -42.67 37.70 -5.04
C GLY A 225 -43.78 38.31 -5.91
N GLY A 226 -43.46 39.45 -6.52
CA GLY A 226 -44.39 40.16 -7.38
C GLY A 226 -44.57 39.50 -8.76
N GLN A 227 -45.27 40.21 -9.68
CA GLN A 227 -45.62 39.70 -11.01
C GLN A 227 -44.42 39.18 -11.84
N HIS A 228 -43.19 39.63 -11.58
CA HIS A 228 -41.96 39.21 -12.28
C HIS A 228 -41.53 37.77 -11.95
N VAL A 229 -41.71 37.35 -10.68
CA VAL A 229 -41.35 35.99 -10.23
C VAL A 229 -42.26 34.93 -10.86
N ASN A 230 -43.54 35.30 -11.08
CA ASN A 230 -44.53 34.39 -11.65
C ASN A 230 -44.52 34.29 -13.18
N LYS A 231 -43.82 35.22 -13.88
CA LYS A 231 -43.77 35.27 -15.36
C LYS A 231 -42.46 34.79 -15.93
N THR A 232 -41.33 34.89 -15.21
CA THR A 232 -39.99 34.57 -15.70
C THR A 232 -39.48 33.25 -15.15
N GLU A 233 -38.93 32.40 -16.03
CA GLU A 233 -38.26 31.12 -15.68
C GLU A 233 -36.80 31.39 -15.34
N SER A 234 -36.57 32.04 -14.18
CA SER A 234 -35.20 32.37 -13.74
C SER A 234 -34.53 31.26 -12.92
N ALA A 235 -35.28 30.33 -12.35
CA ALA A 235 -34.73 29.23 -11.58
C ALA A 235 -34.22 28.10 -12.49
N ILE A 236 -33.12 27.48 -12.09
CA ILE A 236 -32.49 26.37 -12.79
C ILE A 236 -32.37 25.17 -11.84
N ARG A 237 -32.73 24.00 -12.35
CA ARG A 237 -32.47 22.72 -11.71
C ARG A 237 -31.54 21.93 -12.59
N LEU A 238 -30.44 21.44 -12.00
CA LEU A 238 -29.50 20.51 -12.62
C LEU A 238 -29.65 19.15 -11.95
N THR A 239 -29.75 18.09 -12.73
CA THR A 239 -29.79 16.71 -12.24
C THR A 239 -28.68 15.92 -12.93
N HIS A 240 -27.75 15.41 -12.16
CA HIS A 240 -26.73 14.49 -12.67
C HIS A 240 -27.34 13.08 -12.76
N VAL A 241 -27.52 12.59 -13.99
CA VAL A 241 -28.27 11.34 -14.26
C VAL A 241 -27.66 10.11 -13.60
N PRO A 242 -26.32 9.88 -13.65
CA PRO A 242 -25.71 8.67 -13.07
C PRO A 242 -25.83 8.58 -11.55
N THR A 243 -25.69 9.71 -10.84
CA THR A 243 -25.69 9.73 -9.36
C THR A 243 -27.04 10.14 -8.75
N GLY A 244 -27.95 10.69 -9.56
CA GLY A 244 -29.23 11.20 -9.09
C GLY A 244 -29.15 12.51 -8.27
N ILE A 245 -27.96 13.13 -8.17
CA ILE A 245 -27.78 14.38 -7.41
C ILE A 245 -28.49 15.52 -8.13
N GLN A 246 -29.36 16.22 -7.39
CA GLN A 246 -30.11 17.37 -7.88
C GLN A 246 -29.66 18.64 -7.17
N VAL A 247 -29.55 19.71 -7.93
CA VAL A 247 -29.25 21.06 -7.45
C VAL A 247 -30.25 22.03 -8.09
N SER A 248 -30.89 22.87 -7.30
CA SER A 248 -31.76 23.93 -7.79
C SER A 248 -31.28 25.29 -7.26
N MET A 249 -31.19 26.28 -8.14
CA MET A 249 -30.79 27.65 -7.81
C MET A 249 -31.82 28.65 -8.32
N GLN A 250 -32.20 29.61 -7.43
CA GLN A 250 -33.20 30.63 -7.71
C GLN A 250 -32.87 32.00 -7.10
N ASP A 251 -31.63 32.18 -6.58
CA ASP A 251 -31.26 33.33 -5.74
C ASP A 251 -31.15 34.64 -6.53
N SER A 252 -30.85 34.55 -7.82
CA SER A 252 -30.70 35.71 -8.68
C SER A 252 -31.88 35.88 -9.64
N ARG A 253 -32.15 37.14 -10.03
CA ARG A 253 -33.09 37.44 -11.10
C ARG A 253 -32.57 37.03 -12.48
N SER A 254 -31.23 36.83 -12.60
CA SER A 254 -30.58 36.44 -13.83
C SER A 254 -30.48 34.91 -13.92
N GLN A 255 -31.12 34.33 -14.95
CA GLN A 255 -31.04 32.90 -15.24
C GLN A 255 -29.57 32.42 -15.43
N HIS A 256 -28.75 33.28 -16.09
CA HIS A 256 -27.33 32.92 -16.33
C HIS A 256 -26.53 32.79 -15.04
N ARG A 257 -26.69 33.72 -14.09
CA ARG A 257 -26.04 33.61 -12.77
C ARG A 257 -26.51 32.39 -11.96
N ASN A 258 -27.81 32.09 -12.02
CA ASN A 258 -28.35 30.91 -11.35
C ASN A 258 -27.79 29.61 -11.98
N ARG A 259 -27.60 29.60 -13.29
CA ARG A 259 -26.97 28.48 -14.00
C ARG A 259 -25.53 28.27 -13.57
N GLU A 260 -24.71 29.30 -13.57
CA GLU A 260 -23.31 29.24 -13.13
C GLU A 260 -23.20 28.76 -11.68
N ALA A 261 -24.01 29.33 -10.79
CA ALA A 261 -24.04 28.92 -9.39
C ALA A 261 -24.51 27.47 -9.21
N ALA A 262 -25.50 27.02 -9.99
CA ALA A 262 -25.96 25.64 -9.99
C ALA A 262 -24.88 24.66 -10.45
N TRP A 263 -24.13 24.98 -11.50
CA TRP A 263 -23.01 24.20 -11.97
C TRP A 263 -21.88 24.11 -10.92
N THR A 264 -21.52 25.23 -10.31
CA THR A 264 -20.51 25.27 -9.25
C THR A 264 -20.93 24.39 -8.05
N LEU A 265 -22.16 24.48 -7.63
CA LEU A 265 -22.69 23.69 -6.52
C LEU A 265 -22.79 22.19 -6.88
N LEU A 266 -23.19 21.84 -8.11
CA LEU A 266 -23.26 20.46 -8.57
C LEU A 266 -21.87 19.81 -8.58
N ARG A 267 -20.87 20.52 -9.14
CA ARG A 267 -19.47 20.08 -9.16
C ARG A 267 -18.93 19.87 -7.75
N SER A 268 -19.21 20.79 -6.82
CA SER A 268 -18.79 20.67 -5.43
C SER A 268 -19.40 19.44 -4.75
N ARG A 269 -20.70 19.19 -4.92
CA ARG A 269 -21.38 18.02 -4.34
C ARG A 269 -20.88 16.69 -4.92
N LEU A 270 -20.66 16.63 -6.24
CA LEU A 270 -20.10 15.45 -6.88
C LEU A 270 -18.66 15.20 -6.44
N GLY A 271 -17.84 16.26 -6.32
CA GLY A 271 -16.49 16.17 -5.82
C GLY A 271 -16.44 15.67 -4.37
N ALA A 272 -17.33 16.17 -3.50
CA ALA A 272 -17.43 15.68 -2.12
C ALA A 272 -17.77 14.19 -2.06
N ARG A 273 -18.77 13.74 -2.84
CA ARG A 273 -19.14 12.32 -2.90
C ARG A 273 -18.03 11.43 -3.43
N ARG A 274 -17.33 11.85 -4.49
CA ARG A 274 -16.18 11.09 -5.02
C ARG A 274 -15.03 10.98 -4.02
N ARG A 275 -14.81 12.02 -3.18
CA ARG A 275 -13.84 11.94 -2.09
C ARG A 275 -14.27 10.92 -1.04
N GLU A 276 -15.53 10.97 -0.61
CA GLU A 276 -16.09 10.02 0.36
C GLU A 276 -15.97 8.57 -0.12
N GLU A 277 -16.32 8.30 -1.39
CA GLU A 277 -16.16 6.98 -2.01
C GLU A 277 -14.68 6.52 -2.05
N ARG A 278 -13.74 7.44 -2.32
CA ARG A 278 -12.29 7.15 -2.28
C ARG A 278 -11.81 6.88 -0.86
N GLU A 279 -12.27 7.65 0.11
CA GLU A 279 -11.94 7.45 1.52
C GLU A 279 -12.48 6.10 2.04
N GLU A 280 -13.69 5.73 1.65
CA GLU A 280 -14.28 4.41 1.98
C GLU A 280 -13.47 3.27 1.35
N GLN A 281 -13.04 3.40 0.08
CA GLN A 281 -12.19 2.42 -0.58
C GLN A 281 -10.82 2.31 0.09
N ALA A 282 -10.20 3.43 0.43
CA ALA A 282 -8.93 3.46 1.16
C ALA A 282 -9.08 2.84 2.56
N TRP A 283 -10.19 3.11 3.25
CA TRP A 283 -10.50 2.51 4.54
C TRP A 283 -10.74 0.99 4.44
N ALA A 284 -11.45 0.53 3.41
CA ALA A 284 -11.67 -0.89 3.13
C ALA A 284 -10.33 -1.61 2.85
N LEU A 285 -9.45 -1.00 2.05
CA LEU A 285 -8.09 -1.48 1.80
C LEU A 285 -7.25 -1.56 3.10
N ARG A 286 -7.29 -0.52 3.94
CA ARG A 286 -6.62 -0.55 5.26
C ARG A 286 -7.09 -1.72 6.12
N ASN A 287 -8.39 -1.95 6.17
CA ASN A 287 -8.96 -3.05 6.95
C ASN A 287 -8.67 -4.43 6.37
N SER A 288 -8.49 -4.55 5.06
CA SER A 288 -8.09 -5.82 4.42
C SER A 288 -6.63 -6.18 4.73
N VAL A 289 -5.75 -5.17 4.83
CA VAL A 289 -4.32 -5.38 5.14
C VAL A 289 -4.11 -5.62 6.64
N LEU A 290 -4.78 -4.86 7.49
CA LEU A 290 -4.72 -5.02 8.96
C LEU A 290 -6.10 -4.76 9.57
N SER A 291 -6.81 -5.82 9.95
CA SER A 291 -8.02 -5.67 10.75
C SER A 291 -7.67 -5.13 12.14
N LYS A 292 -8.56 -4.30 12.72
CA LYS A 292 -8.37 -3.75 14.08
C LYS A 292 -8.15 -4.83 15.14
N ASP A 293 -8.72 -6.03 14.93
CA ASP A 293 -8.61 -7.17 15.84
C ASP A 293 -7.21 -7.79 15.86
N ARG A 294 -6.38 -7.54 14.82
CA ARG A 294 -4.99 -8.00 14.75
C ARG A 294 -3.98 -7.02 15.35
N ILE A 295 -4.41 -5.85 15.84
CA ILE A 295 -3.53 -4.86 16.51
C ILE A 295 -3.36 -5.26 17.99
N THR A 296 -2.92 -6.48 18.25
CA THR A 296 -2.61 -6.95 19.60
C THR A 296 -1.10 -7.11 19.78
N ARG A 297 -0.61 -7.06 21.03
CA ARG A 297 0.81 -7.33 21.33
C ARG A 297 1.27 -8.73 20.91
N GLY A 298 0.32 -9.66 20.68
CA GLY A 298 0.57 -11.02 20.24
C GLY A 298 0.91 -11.16 18.76
N ASP A 299 0.29 -10.34 17.91
CA ASP A 299 0.35 -10.44 16.45
C ASP A 299 1.53 -9.65 15.87
N LYS A 300 2.72 -9.99 16.31
CA LYS A 300 3.95 -9.35 15.85
C LYS A 300 4.47 -10.00 14.58
N ILE A 301 4.85 -9.19 13.61
CA ILE A 301 5.62 -9.65 12.45
C ILE A 301 7.13 -9.60 12.72
N ARG A 302 7.57 -8.56 13.45
CA ARG A 302 9.00 -8.35 13.73
C ARG A 302 9.24 -7.89 15.17
N THR A 303 10.36 -8.33 15.76
CA THR A 303 10.79 -7.90 17.09
C THR A 303 12.19 -7.30 17.03
N TYR A 304 12.33 -6.09 17.56
CA TYR A 304 13.58 -5.37 17.73
C TYR A 304 13.99 -5.46 19.19
N ASN A 305 15.03 -6.22 19.47
CA ASN A 305 15.53 -6.45 20.84
C ASN A 305 16.87 -5.73 21.01
N TYR A 306 16.83 -4.61 21.73
CA TYR A 306 18.01 -3.79 21.97
C TYR A 306 19.03 -4.45 22.91
N SER A 307 18.57 -5.22 23.90
CA SER A 307 19.47 -5.87 24.86
C SER A 307 20.27 -7.03 24.25
N GLN A 308 19.75 -7.63 23.17
CA GLN A 308 20.39 -8.73 22.45
C GLN A 308 21.00 -8.29 21.10
N ASP A 309 20.94 -7.00 20.78
CA ASP A 309 21.33 -6.47 19.47
C ASP A 309 20.79 -7.29 18.29
N ARG A 310 19.49 -7.63 18.36
CA ARG A 310 18.84 -8.59 17.44
C ARG A 310 17.52 -8.07 16.90
N CYS A 311 17.36 -8.23 15.59
CA CYS A 311 16.10 -8.06 14.89
C CYS A 311 15.61 -9.42 14.37
N THR A 312 14.42 -9.86 14.78
CA THR A 312 13.82 -11.14 14.40
C THR A 312 12.57 -10.90 13.58
N ASP A 313 12.50 -11.42 12.36
CA ASP A 313 11.24 -11.54 11.62
C ASP A 313 10.60 -12.90 11.92
N HIS A 314 9.41 -12.88 12.52
CA HIS A 314 8.74 -14.09 12.99
C HIS A 314 8.08 -14.92 11.89
N ARG A 315 7.93 -14.34 10.70
CA ARG A 315 7.33 -15.02 9.54
C ARG A 315 8.35 -15.88 8.82
N SER A 316 9.49 -15.27 8.49
CA SER A 316 10.58 -15.98 7.81
C SER A 316 11.51 -16.74 8.77
N GLY A 317 11.42 -16.45 10.08
CA GLY A 317 12.32 -17.01 11.08
C GLY A 317 13.75 -16.45 11.02
N LEU A 318 13.98 -15.37 10.27
CA LEU A 318 15.30 -14.76 10.13
C LEU A 318 15.66 -13.93 11.37
N ASP A 319 16.79 -14.22 11.97
CA ASP A 319 17.45 -13.43 13.00
C ASP A 319 18.64 -12.67 12.42
N VAL A 320 18.66 -11.36 12.63
CA VAL A 320 19.75 -10.49 12.18
C VAL A 320 20.32 -9.76 13.38
N HIS A 321 21.65 -9.80 13.53
CA HIS A 321 22.38 -9.00 14.49
C HIS A 321 22.85 -7.68 13.87
N ASN A 322 23.26 -6.71 14.68
CA ASN A 322 23.53 -5.33 14.30
C ASN A 322 22.24 -4.51 14.09
N LEU A 323 21.51 -4.34 15.19
CA LEU A 323 20.28 -3.56 15.23
C LEU A 323 20.45 -2.09 14.80
N PRO A 324 21.57 -1.42 15.11
CA PRO A 324 21.84 -0.06 14.61
C PRO A 324 21.79 0.02 13.09
N ASP A 325 22.42 -0.91 12.35
CA ASP A 325 22.36 -0.91 10.89
C ASP A 325 20.93 -1.10 10.36
N VAL A 326 20.12 -1.95 11.01
CA VAL A 326 18.71 -2.11 10.68
C VAL A 326 17.95 -0.80 10.85
N LEU A 327 18.12 -0.12 12.00
CA LEU A 327 17.40 1.12 12.33
C LEU A 327 17.87 2.34 11.51
N GLU A 328 19.08 2.27 10.99
CA GLU A 328 19.61 3.26 10.05
C GLU A 328 19.26 2.96 8.58
N GLY A 329 18.41 1.97 8.33
CA GLY A 329 18.00 1.60 6.98
C GLY A 329 19.16 1.01 6.13
N GLY A 330 20.07 0.28 6.77
CA GLY A 330 21.25 -0.30 6.15
C GLY A 330 20.98 -1.61 5.41
N VAL A 331 22.07 -2.30 5.07
CA VAL A 331 22.05 -3.55 4.30
C VAL A 331 21.27 -4.65 5.05
N MET A 332 21.36 -4.67 6.39
CA MET A 332 20.67 -5.68 7.19
C MET A 332 19.16 -5.53 7.12
N LEU A 333 18.63 -4.29 7.05
CA LEU A 333 17.18 -4.08 6.80
C LEU A 333 16.78 -4.65 5.45
N GLY A 334 17.58 -4.42 4.38
CA GLY A 334 17.32 -4.97 3.06
C GLY A 334 17.18 -6.50 3.08
N ARG A 335 18.11 -7.19 3.76
CA ARG A 335 18.06 -8.66 3.92
C ARG A 335 16.80 -9.14 4.64
N VAL A 336 16.37 -8.43 5.69
CA VAL A 336 15.13 -8.77 6.42
C VAL A 336 13.91 -8.57 5.53
N MET A 337 13.86 -7.48 4.75
CA MET A 337 12.77 -7.21 3.81
C MET A 337 12.71 -8.25 2.69
N GLU A 338 13.85 -8.66 2.12
CA GLU A 338 13.94 -9.74 1.15
C GLU A 338 13.42 -11.06 1.71
N SER A 339 13.87 -11.45 2.90
CA SER A 339 13.39 -12.66 3.57
C SER A 339 11.88 -12.65 3.84
N ALA A 340 11.32 -11.49 4.20
CA ALA A 340 9.88 -11.33 4.37
C ALA A 340 9.13 -11.47 3.03
N ARG A 341 9.69 -10.96 1.94
CA ARG A 341 9.15 -11.11 0.59
C ARG A 341 9.14 -12.58 0.15
N ASP A 342 10.25 -13.29 0.34
CA ASP A 342 10.35 -14.72 0.02
C ASP A 342 9.32 -15.54 0.80
N TYR A 343 9.09 -15.19 2.06
CA TYR A 343 8.04 -15.81 2.86
C TYR A 343 6.65 -15.58 2.27
N LEU A 344 6.33 -14.35 1.84
CA LEU A 344 5.05 -14.05 1.21
C LEU A 344 4.85 -14.84 -0.07
N VAL A 345 5.87 -14.94 -0.92
CA VAL A 345 5.83 -15.73 -2.15
C VAL A 345 5.56 -17.20 -1.84
N LYS A 346 6.28 -17.80 -0.86
CA LYS A 346 6.06 -19.19 -0.46
C LYS A 346 4.63 -19.43 0.04
N ARG A 347 4.13 -18.55 0.90
CA ARG A 347 2.77 -18.63 1.42
C ARG A 347 1.72 -18.56 0.30
N ASP A 348 1.91 -17.67 -0.67
CA ASP A 348 0.98 -17.48 -1.78
C ASP A 348 1.00 -18.71 -2.71
N ILE A 349 2.15 -19.37 -2.91
CA ILE A 349 2.27 -20.64 -3.65
C ILE A 349 1.56 -21.77 -2.89
N GLU A 350 1.78 -21.89 -1.58
CA GLU A 350 1.11 -22.90 -0.75
C GLU A 350 -0.42 -22.74 -0.82
N ALA A 351 -0.91 -21.49 -0.79
CA ALA A 351 -2.33 -21.21 -0.95
C ALA A 351 -2.89 -21.68 -2.30
N LEU A 352 -2.14 -21.44 -3.40
CA LEU A 352 -2.52 -21.90 -4.74
C LEU A 352 -2.56 -23.44 -4.84
N ILE A 353 -1.57 -24.12 -4.27
CA ILE A 353 -1.52 -25.59 -4.27
C ILE A 353 -2.77 -26.14 -3.54
N VAL A 354 -3.09 -25.58 -2.37
CA VAL A 354 -4.27 -26.01 -1.59
C VAL A 354 -5.57 -25.73 -2.38
N GLU A 355 -5.66 -24.62 -3.09
CA GLU A 355 -6.81 -24.29 -3.93
C GLU A 355 -6.96 -25.27 -5.11
N GLU A 356 -5.87 -25.59 -5.80
CA GLU A 356 -5.86 -26.57 -6.89
C GLU A 356 -6.23 -27.98 -6.41
N GLU A 357 -5.69 -28.40 -5.27
CA GLU A 357 -6.05 -29.70 -4.64
C GLU A 357 -7.53 -29.75 -4.26
N ALA A 358 -8.09 -28.65 -3.72
CA ALA A 358 -9.51 -28.55 -3.40
C ALA A 358 -10.39 -28.61 -4.64
N ILE A 359 -9.99 -27.99 -5.74
CA ILE A 359 -10.69 -28.05 -7.04
C ILE A 359 -10.62 -29.50 -7.60
N ALA A 360 -9.45 -30.13 -7.57
CA ALA A 360 -9.23 -31.49 -8.04
C ALA A 360 -10.03 -32.53 -7.23
N ALA A 361 -10.19 -32.30 -5.92
CA ALA A 361 -10.98 -33.15 -5.03
C ALA A 361 -12.51 -32.94 -5.17
N GLY A 362 -12.98 -32.05 -6.05
CA GLY A 362 -14.40 -31.75 -6.25
C GLY A 362 -15.08 -30.99 -5.10
N THR A 363 -14.30 -30.46 -4.16
CA THR A 363 -14.78 -29.67 -3.03
C THR A 363 -14.76 -28.16 -3.28
N GLY A 364 -14.62 -27.75 -4.54
CA GLY A 364 -14.58 -26.34 -4.94
C GLY A 364 -15.84 -25.62 -4.49
N ALA A 365 -15.69 -24.78 -3.44
CA ALA A 365 -16.71 -23.86 -2.98
C ALA A 365 -16.98 -22.85 -4.11
N GLY A 366 -17.98 -23.16 -4.93
CA GLY A 366 -18.55 -22.22 -5.87
C GLY A 366 -19.10 -21.02 -5.11
N ALA A 367 -18.34 -19.96 -5.03
CA ALA A 367 -18.83 -18.63 -4.67
C ALA A 367 -19.72 -18.12 -5.82
N GLY A 368 -20.82 -18.85 -6.06
CA GLY A 368 -21.91 -18.42 -6.90
C GLY A 368 -22.73 -17.40 -6.16
N VAL A 369 -22.61 -16.15 -6.55
CA VAL A 369 -23.60 -15.12 -6.26
C VAL A 369 -24.91 -15.55 -6.90
N ALA A 370 -25.69 -16.37 -6.19
CA ALA A 370 -27.06 -16.71 -6.57
C ALA A 370 -27.96 -15.52 -6.18
N GLY A 371 -28.23 -14.69 -7.16
CA GLY A 371 -29.34 -13.75 -7.12
C GLY A 371 -30.66 -14.48 -6.86
N LYS A 372 -31.14 -14.47 -5.62
CA LYS A 372 -32.50 -14.90 -5.30
C LYS A 372 -33.51 -13.86 -5.82
N GLY A 373 -33.98 -14.08 -7.02
CA GLY A 373 -35.21 -13.48 -7.50
C GLY A 373 -36.38 -13.89 -6.60
N LYS A 374 -36.94 -12.95 -5.85
CA LYS A 374 -38.23 -13.09 -5.17
C LYS A 374 -39.33 -13.19 -6.23
N LYS A 375 -39.79 -14.40 -6.48
CA LYS A 375 -41.11 -14.60 -7.10
C LYS A 375 -42.20 -14.27 -6.09
N GLY A 376 -43.00 -13.26 -6.41
CA GLY A 376 -44.20 -12.94 -5.68
C GLY A 376 -45.25 -14.05 -5.77
N LYS A 377 -45.94 -14.25 -4.69
CA LYS A 377 -47.28 -14.88 -4.69
C LYS A 377 -48.17 -14.07 -3.77
N ARG A 378 -49.25 -13.58 -4.43
CA ARG A 378 -50.55 -13.16 -3.91
C ARG A 378 -50.59 -12.20 -2.74
#